data_c4fd2b37f455d24be5425682c2906325
#
_entry.id   c4fd2b37f455d24be5425682c2906325
#
_cell.length_a   1.000
_cell.length_b   1.000
_cell.length_c   1.000
_cell.angle_alpha   90.00
_cell.angle_beta   90.00
_cell.angle_gamma   90.00
#
_symmetry.space_group_name_H-M   'P 1'
#
loop_
_entity.id
_entity.type
_entity.pdbx_description
1 polymer ?
#
loop_
_entity_poly.entity_id
_entity_poly.type
_entity_poly.pdbx_seq_one_letter_code
_entity_poly.pdbx_strand_id
1 'polypeptide(L)'
;MLVTADVDRVVAGLDASASQMDFRPVLDAVRSVLCAHGVDADRVQIPMTKVLGFRHPTLWGVILTWHRQRAFADTSLVSHDQATAAGLPLVGPMVAPLEENGMPRNPYFYVWGERDWLYECDLERAEHDFDVFETMRADGFRYYACFRLVMPGTALPAVVSLASKSPFPEDLRSRLEGLRSLLGLGVYAAYRTSQAHKIAVSYVGRTTGPKVLEGHMVRGSSQTVRAGIMFCDVRGFTALSERVGVAIIPIMNQLFEAVGDEAERRGGEILKFIGDAMLLMFPLDGTTEADVAEAMVGTVRAALPRVRAVAQDTGYALAAGFGGHIGDVIYGNIGTPERLDFTVMGPAVNLASRLEGLCKPLGVSAVFSEAVHTDCEERKGGGTHALKGIADPVPVWTLSEA
;
A
#
# COMPACT_ATOMS: atom_id res chain seq x y z
N MET A 1 14.01 -24.96 -25.46
CA MET A 1 15.30 -24.69 -24.79
C MET A 1 15.33 -23.21 -24.45
N LEU A 2 15.54 -22.87 -23.17
CA LEU A 2 15.65 -21.45 -22.75
C LEU A 2 16.84 -20.83 -23.45
N VAL A 3 16.67 -19.62 -23.97
CA VAL A 3 17.73 -18.82 -24.57
C VAL A 3 17.99 -17.57 -23.69
N THR A 4 19.21 -17.04 -23.76
CA THR A 4 19.61 -15.84 -23.00
C THR A 4 18.62 -14.69 -23.17
N ALA A 5 18.08 -14.49 -24.37
CA ALA A 5 17.07 -13.48 -24.67
C ALA A 5 15.78 -13.61 -23.85
N ASP A 6 15.42 -14.81 -23.38
CA ASP A 6 14.22 -14.99 -22.52
C ASP A 6 14.49 -14.48 -21.10
N VAL A 7 15.71 -14.75 -20.61
CA VAL A 7 16.17 -14.20 -19.33
C VAL A 7 16.22 -12.68 -19.39
N ASP A 8 16.79 -12.11 -20.46
CA ASP A 8 16.89 -10.66 -20.65
C ASP A 8 15.50 -9.99 -20.68
N ARG A 9 14.50 -10.61 -21.34
CA ARG A 9 13.12 -10.10 -21.32
C ARG A 9 12.52 -10.07 -19.93
N VAL A 10 12.72 -11.14 -19.17
CA VAL A 10 12.21 -11.21 -17.78
C VAL A 10 12.91 -10.18 -16.89
N VAL A 11 14.24 -10.05 -17.00
CA VAL A 11 15.00 -9.04 -16.25
C VAL A 11 14.53 -7.63 -16.59
N ALA A 12 14.41 -7.29 -17.87
CA ALA A 12 13.91 -5.97 -18.30
C ALA A 12 12.50 -5.67 -17.76
N GLY A 13 11.61 -6.68 -17.74
CA GLY A 13 10.29 -6.55 -17.14
C GLY A 13 10.34 -6.31 -15.63
N LEU A 14 11.28 -6.95 -14.93
CA LEU A 14 11.49 -6.76 -13.49
C LEU A 14 12.02 -5.35 -13.18
N ASP A 15 13.00 -4.86 -13.92
CA ASP A 15 13.58 -3.54 -13.72
C ASP A 15 12.53 -2.44 -13.96
N ALA A 16 11.76 -2.56 -15.03
CA ALA A 16 10.67 -1.63 -15.33
C ALA A 16 9.56 -1.69 -14.27
N SER A 17 9.22 -2.88 -13.77
CA SER A 17 8.24 -3.07 -12.71
C SER A 17 8.70 -2.46 -11.39
N ALA A 18 9.94 -2.67 -11.01
CA ALA A 18 10.52 -2.16 -9.77
C ALA A 18 10.54 -0.62 -9.73
N SER A 19 10.92 0.01 -10.85
CA SER A 19 11.00 1.48 -10.95
C SER A 19 9.64 2.18 -10.90
N GLN A 20 8.59 1.52 -11.37
CA GLN A 20 7.25 2.11 -11.48
C GLN A 20 6.25 1.56 -10.44
N MET A 21 6.65 0.54 -9.66
CA MET A 21 5.75 -0.23 -8.77
C MET A 21 4.52 -0.79 -9.51
N ASP A 22 4.72 -1.14 -10.78
CA ASP A 22 3.70 -1.59 -11.70
C ASP A 22 4.02 -3.00 -12.22
N PHE A 23 3.08 -3.91 -12.12
CA PHE A 23 3.26 -5.29 -12.59
C PHE A 23 3.03 -5.49 -14.09
N ARG A 24 2.51 -4.47 -14.80
CA ARG A 24 2.26 -4.56 -16.23
C ARG A 24 3.52 -4.94 -17.04
N PRO A 25 4.72 -4.40 -16.74
CA PRO A 25 5.94 -4.80 -17.44
C PRO A 25 6.27 -6.30 -17.27
N VAL A 26 5.97 -6.89 -16.13
CA VAL A 26 6.16 -8.34 -15.91
C VAL A 26 5.18 -9.16 -16.74
N LEU A 27 3.94 -8.73 -16.84
CA LEU A 27 2.95 -9.38 -17.71
C LEU A 27 3.36 -9.32 -19.18
N ASP A 28 3.87 -8.17 -19.64
CA ASP A 28 4.40 -8.00 -20.99
C ASP A 28 5.64 -8.88 -21.25
N ALA A 29 6.51 -9.02 -20.26
CA ALA A 29 7.65 -9.93 -20.34
C ALA A 29 7.20 -11.39 -20.46
N VAL A 30 6.26 -11.82 -19.62
CA VAL A 30 5.66 -13.18 -19.69
C VAL A 30 5.07 -13.43 -21.08
N ARG A 31 4.26 -12.52 -21.59
CA ARG A 31 3.68 -12.60 -22.92
C ARG A 31 4.75 -12.69 -24.00
N SER A 32 5.78 -11.84 -23.94
CA SER A 32 6.84 -11.77 -24.94
C SER A 32 7.65 -13.08 -25.00
N VAL A 33 7.91 -13.69 -23.84
CA VAL A 33 8.58 -14.99 -23.76
C VAL A 33 7.69 -16.08 -24.37
N LEU A 34 6.41 -16.12 -24.03
CA LEU A 34 5.46 -17.09 -24.61
C LEU A 34 5.39 -16.97 -26.13
N CYS A 35 5.25 -15.74 -26.66
CA CYS A 35 5.23 -15.52 -28.10
C CYS A 35 6.54 -15.95 -28.79
N ALA A 36 7.70 -15.71 -28.20
CA ALA A 36 9.00 -16.12 -28.73
C ALA A 36 9.12 -17.64 -28.86
N HIS A 37 8.36 -18.40 -28.07
CA HIS A 37 8.28 -19.84 -28.11
C HIS A 37 7.05 -20.36 -28.88
N GLY A 38 6.41 -19.51 -29.68
CA GLY A 38 5.27 -19.88 -30.51
C GLY A 38 3.98 -20.15 -29.73
N VAL A 39 3.89 -19.68 -28.49
CA VAL A 39 2.67 -19.70 -27.69
C VAL A 39 2.06 -18.31 -27.77
N ASP A 40 1.26 -18.09 -28.80
CA ASP A 40 0.60 -16.81 -29.02
C ASP A 40 -0.85 -16.88 -28.51
N ALA A 41 -1.28 -15.84 -27.80
CA ALA A 41 -2.61 -15.73 -27.23
C ALA A 41 -3.19 -14.32 -27.48
N ASP A 42 -4.49 -14.24 -27.58
CA ASP A 42 -5.21 -12.97 -27.71
C ASP A 42 -5.46 -12.30 -26.34
N ARG A 43 -5.42 -13.10 -25.28
CA ARG A 43 -5.51 -12.64 -23.89
C ARG A 43 -4.54 -13.43 -23.01
N VAL A 44 -3.78 -12.73 -22.19
CA VAL A 44 -2.90 -13.31 -21.17
C VAL A 44 -3.29 -12.72 -19.82
N GLN A 45 -3.47 -13.59 -18.82
CA GLN A 45 -3.90 -13.15 -17.51
C GLN A 45 -3.09 -13.81 -16.41
N ILE A 46 -2.71 -13.03 -15.40
CA ILE A 46 -2.03 -13.49 -14.19
C ILE A 46 -2.84 -12.99 -12.99
N PRO A 47 -3.60 -13.85 -12.32
CA PRO A 47 -4.22 -13.53 -11.05
C PRO A 47 -3.13 -13.50 -9.97
N MET A 48 -3.02 -12.38 -9.28
CA MET A 48 -2.08 -12.17 -8.18
C MET A 48 -2.87 -11.96 -6.90
N THR A 49 -2.99 -13.01 -6.10
CA THR A 49 -3.68 -12.96 -4.82
C THR A 49 -2.72 -12.50 -3.72
N LYS A 50 -3.21 -11.72 -2.77
CA LYS A 50 -2.42 -11.22 -1.62
C LYS A 50 -1.14 -10.45 -1.99
N VAL A 51 -1.04 -9.95 -3.23
CA VAL A 51 0.11 -9.18 -3.73
C VAL A 51 0.38 -7.96 -2.86
N LEU A 52 -0.65 -7.45 -2.24
CA LEU A 52 -0.56 -6.26 -1.43
C LEU A 52 0.09 -6.48 -0.06
N GLY A 53 0.50 -7.71 0.31
CA GLY A 53 1.24 -8.02 1.55
C GLY A 53 0.53 -7.65 2.85
N PHE A 54 -0.37 -6.69 2.78
CA PHE A 54 -1.22 -6.17 3.83
C PHE A 54 -2.67 -6.37 3.44
N ARG A 55 -3.52 -6.62 4.39
CA ARG A 55 -4.95 -6.59 4.20
C ARG A 55 -5.34 -5.16 3.79
N HIS A 56 -5.54 -4.95 2.51
CA HIS A 56 -6.34 -3.80 2.12
C HIS A 56 -7.73 -4.03 2.70
N PRO A 57 -8.36 -3.05 3.36
CA PRO A 57 -9.66 -3.25 4.01
C PRO A 57 -10.74 -3.79 3.06
N THR A 58 -10.62 -3.55 1.76
CA THR A 58 -11.61 -3.94 0.75
C THR A 58 -11.07 -4.77 -0.41
N LEU A 59 -9.72 -4.89 -0.58
CA LEU A 59 -9.12 -5.59 -1.72
C LEU A 59 -8.48 -6.91 -1.32
N TRP A 60 -8.86 -7.99 -2.01
CA TRP A 60 -8.31 -9.32 -1.84
C TRP A 60 -7.13 -9.62 -2.75
N GLY A 61 -7.16 -9.12 -3.97
CA GLY A 61 -6.10 -9.37 -4.95
C GLY A 61 -6.22 -8.50 -6.19
N VAL A 62 -5.31 -8.72 -7.12
CA VAL A 62 -5.20 -8.04 -8.40
C VAL A 62 -5.15 -9.07 -9.51
N ILE A 63 -5.87 -8.84 -10.59
CA ILE A 63 -5.79 -9.64 -11.80
C ILE A 63 -5.18 -8.76 -12.88
N LEU A 64 -4.01 -9.13 -13.36
CA LEU A 64 -3.37 -8.50 -14.48
C LEU A 64 -3.86 -9.15 -15.76
N THR A 65 -4.36 -8.36 -16.70
CA THR A 65 -4.88 -8.87 -17.96
C THR A 65 -4.31 -8.06 -19.13
N TRP A 66 -3.73 -8.74 -20.09
CA TRP A 66 -3.35 -8.19 -21.37
C TRP A 66 -4.31 -8.69 -22.47
N HIS A 67 -4.74 -7.80 -23.34
CA HIS A 67 -5.58 -8.10 -24.51
C HIS A 67 -4.95 -7.60 -25.79
N ARG A 68 -4.90 -8.43 -26.82
CA ARG A 68 -4.39 -8.06 -28.15
C ARG A 68 -5.10 -6.84 -28.75
N GLN A 69 -6.42 -6.76 -28.62
CA GLN A 69 -7.20 -5.65 -29.19
C GLN A 69 -7.01 -4.31 -28.48
N ARG A 70 -6.63 -4.33 -27.20
CA ARG A 70 -6.43 -3.10 -26.41
C ARG A 70 -4.97 -2.66 -26.35
N ALA A 71 -4.06 -3.48 -26.83
CA ALA A 71 -2.60 -3.25 -26.86
C ALA A 71 -1.98 -2.86 -25.49
N PHE A 72 -2.69 -3.13 -24.37
CA PHE A 72 -2.32 -2.61 -23.08
C PHE A 72 -2.88 -3.52 -21.96
N ALA A 73 -2.13 -3.63 -20.91
CA ALA A 73 -2.52 -4.43 -19.75
C ALA A 73 -3.53 -3.67 -18.89
N ASP A 74 -4.64 -4.32 -18.60
CA ASP A 74 -5.64 -3.84 -17.66
C ASP A 74 -5.44 -4.50 -16.30
N THR A 75 -5.84 -3.79 -15.23
CA THR A 75 -5.71 -4.24 -13.85
C THR A 75 -7.09 -4.27 -13.21
N SER A 76 -7.60 -5.45 -12.96
CA SER A 76 -8.85 -5.63 -12.22
C SER A 76 -8.55 -5.87 -10.74
N LEU A 77 -9.17 -5.08 -9.88
CA LEU A 77 -9.11 -5.24 -8.43
C LEU A 77 -10.19 -6.24 -7.99
N VAL A 78 -9.80 -7.21 -7.17
CA VAL A 78 -10.73 -8.17 -6.58
C VAL A 78 -11.02 -7.76 -5.15
N SER A 79 -12.27 -7.39 -4.85
CA SER A 79 -12.69 -7.04 -3.49
C SER A 79 -12.77 -8.26 -2.57
N HIS A 80 -12.82 -8.04 -1.27
CA HIS A 80 -13.07 -9.10 -0.29
C HIS A 80 -14.43 -9.76 -0.50
N ASP A 81 -15.47 -9.00 -0.87
CA ASP A 81 -16.79 -9.53 -1.12
C ASP A 81 -16.81 -10.44 -2.36
N GLN A 82 -16.15 -10.03 -3.43
CA GLN A 82 -15.97 -10.85 -4.63
C GLN A 82 -15.17 -12.13 -4.33
N ALA A 83 -14.10 -12.02 -3.54
CA ALA A 83 -13.32 -13.18 -3.13
C ALA A 83 -14.15 -14.14 -2.27
N THR A 84 -14.93 -13.61 -1.31
CA THR A 84 -15.80 -14.41 -0.45
C THR A 84 -16.92 -15.09 -1.25
N ALA A 85 -17.55 -14.37 -2.18
CA ALA A 85 -18.56 -14.94 -3.08
C ALA A 85 -18.01 -16.08 -3.97
N ALA A 86 -16.72 -15.97 -4.33
CA ALA A 86 -16.00 -17.02 -5.05
C ALA A 86 -15.45 -18.13 -4.14
N GLY A 87 -15.76 -18.12 -2.83
CA GLY A 87 -15.29 -19.11 -1.87
C GLY A 87 -13.80 -19.02 -1.53
N LEU A 88 -13.16 -17.87 -1.77
CA LEU A 88 -11.74 -17.67 -1.50
C LEU A 88 -11.50 -17.24 -0.06
N PRO A 89 -10.54 -17.83 0.66
CA PRO A 89 -10.28 -17.47 2.04
C PRO A 89 -9.64 -16.09 2.15
N LEU A 90 -10.20 -15.23 2.97
CA LEU A 90 -9.61 -13.91 3.29
C LEU A 90 -8.36 -14.06 4.18
N VAL A 91 -8.27 -15.14 4.94
CA VAL A 91 -7.20 -15.45 5.92
C VAL A 91 -6.87 -16.93 5.88
N GLY A 92 -5.59 -17.25 6.03
CA GLY A 92 -5.13 -18.64 6.12
C GLY A 92 -4.65 -19.22 4.78
N PRO A 93 -4.38 -20.52 4.72
CA PRO A 93 -3.98 -21.19 3.50
C PRO A 93 -5.14 -21.14 2.49
N MET A 94 -4.80 -20.94 1.22
CA MET A 94 -5.81 -21.01 0.16
C MET A 94 -6.23 -22.48 -0.05
N VAL A 95 -7.50 -22.73 0.21
CA VAL A 95 -8.15 -24.00 -0.14
C VAL A 95 -9.00 -23.74 -1.39
N ALA A 96 -8.85 -24.55 -2.40
CA ALA A 96 -9.64 -24.43 -3.61
C ALA A 96 -11.13 -24.62 -3.28
N PRO A 97 -12.02 -23.68 -3.63
CA PRO A 97 -13.44 -23.91 -3.50
C PRO A 97 -13.86 -25.02 -4.47
N LEU A 98 -14.50 -26.05 -3.93
CA LEU A 98 -14.99 -27.17 -4.69
C LEU A 98 -16.52 -27.08 -4.82
N GLU A 99 -17.04 -27.55 -5.93
CA GLU A 99 -18.46 -27.82 -6.08
C GLU A 99 -18.86 -29.08 -5.28
N GLU A 100 -20.15 -29.35 -5.16
CA GLU A 100 -20.67 -30.52 -4.45
C GLU A 100 -20.13 -31.85 -5.00
N ASN A 101 -19.79 -31.90 -6.30
CA ASN A 101 -19.17 -33.03 -6.96
C ASN A 101 -17.64 -33.13 -6.73
N GLY A 102 -17.05 -32.27 -5.93
CA GLY A 102 -15.62 -32.20 -5.66
C GLY A 102 -14.77 -31.57 -6.79
N MET A 103 -15.41 -30.95 -7.79
CA MET A 103 -14.71 -30.25 -8.87
C MET A 103 -14.40 -28.81 -8.49
N PRO A 104 -13.24 -28.27 -8.91
CA PRO A 104 -12.94 -26.85 -8.75
C PRO A 104 -13.89 -25.97 -9.58
N ARG A 105 -14.36 -24.86 -9.02
CA ARG A 105 -15.20 -23.88 -9.74
C ARG A 105 -14.49 -23.05 -10.79
N ASN A 106 -13.16 -23.19 -10.88
CA ASN A 106 -12.35 -22.36 -11.77
C ASN A 106 -11.14 -23.17 -12.24
N PRO A 107 -10.74 -23.10 -13.52
CA PRO A 107 -9.56 -23.80 -14.04
C PRO A 107 -8.27 -23.49 -13.26
N TYR A 108 -8.15 -22.33 -12.62
CA TYR A 108 -7.00 -22.00 -11.77
C TYR A 108 -6.85 -22.99 -10.61
N PHE A 109 -7.95 -23.38 -9.99
CA PHE A 109 -7.93 -24.34 -8.89
C PHE A 109 -7.68 -25.77 -9.37
N TYR A 110 -8.04 -26.08 -10.62
CA TYR A 110 -7.71 -27.37 -11.24
C TYR A 110 -6.20 -27.56 -11.30
N VAL A 111 -5.47 -26.58 -11.85
CA VAL A 111 -3.99 -26.62 -11.94
C VAL A 111 -3.31 -26.40 -10.60
N TRP A 112 -4.00 -25.78 -9.65
CA TRP A 112 -3.51 -25.50 -8.30
C TRP A 112 -3.60 -26.70 -7.38
N GLY A 113 -4.68 -27.49 -7.51
CA GLY A 113 -4.96 -28.66 -6.68
C GLY A 113 -4.14 -29.89 -7.02
N GLU A 114 -3.05 -29.76 -7.75
CA GLU A 114 -2.09 -30.83 -8.11
C GLU A 114 -2.65 -31.96 -8.99
N ARG A 115 -3.85 -31.82 -9.56
CA ARG A 115 -4.39 -32.78 -10.53
C ARG A 115 -3.53 -32.81 -11.79
N ASP A 116 -3.27 -31.62 -12.34
CA ASP A 116 -2.26 -31.38 -13.40
C ASP A 116 -1.77 -29.92 -13.27
N TRP A 117 -0.62 -29.63 -13.83
CA TRP A 117 -0.06 -28.26 -13.86
C TRP A 117 -0.52 -27.46 -15.08
N LEU A 118 -1.14 -28.08 -16.06
CA LEU A 118 -1.70 -27.51 -17.27
C LEU A 118 -3.13 -28.01 -17.47
N TYR A 119 -4.04 -27.09 -17.72
CA TYR A 119 -5.37 -27.35 -18.24
C TYR A 119 -5.51 -26.62 -19.57
N GLU A 120 -5.95 -27.34 -20.62
CA GLU A 120 -6.21 -26.77 -21.94
C GLU A 120 -7.46 -27.38 -22.54
N CYS A 121 -8.24 -26.57 -23.29
CA CYS A 121 -9.45 -27.02 -23.95
C CYS A 121 -9.85 -26.18 -25.15
N ASP A 122 -10.63 -26.77 -26.06
CA ASP A 122 -11.54 -26.06 -26.96
C ASP A 122 -12.83 -25.77 -26.19
N LEU A 123 -13.18 -24.49 -26.01
CA LEU A 123 -14.33 -24.06 -25.21
C LEU A 123 -15.68 -24.58 -25.71
N GLU A 124 -15.78 -24.96 -27.01
CA GLU A 124 -16.97 -25.59 -27.57
C GLU A 124 -17.10 -27.08 -27.20
N ARG A 125 -16.00 -27.70 -26.77
CA ARG A 125 -15.89 -29.12 -26.47
C ARG A 125 -15.30 -29.39 -25.08
N ALA A 126 -15.32 -28.40 -24.21
CA ALA A 126 -14.72 -28.53 -22.90
C ALA A 126 -15.40 -29.62 -22.09
N GLU A 127 -14.61 -30.51 -21.50
CA GLU A 127 -15.08 -31.58 -20.62
C GLU A 127 -15.68 -31.01 -19.33
N HIS A 128 -15.19 -29.87 -18.89
CA HIS A 128 -15.67 -29.13 -17.71
C HIS A 128 -16.15 -27.75 -18.11
N ASP A 129 -17.33 -27.36 -17.68
CA ASP A 129 -17.91 -26.06 -17.97
C ASP A 129 -17.74 -25.13 -16.75
N PHE A 130 -16.59 -24.47 -16.69
CA PHE A 130 -16.31 -23.48 -15.64
C PHE A 130 -17.02 -22.15 -15.95
N ASP A 131 -17.50 -21.46 -14.92
CA ASP A 131 -18.21 -20.18 -15.05
C ASP A 131 -17.46 -19.15 -15.92
N VAL A 132 -16.13 -19.13 -15.84
CA VAL A 132 -15.29 -18.23 -16.64
C VAL A 132 -15.38 -18.51 -18.15
N PHE A 133 -15.77 -19.70 -18.56
CA PHE A 133 -15.86 -20.10 -19.98
C PHE A 133 -17.02 -19.44 -20.71
N GLU A 134 -18.11 -19.15 -20.01
CA GLU A 134 -19.21 -18.39 -20.59
C GLU A 134 -18.73 -16.98 -21.01
N THR A 135 -18.01 -16.31 -20.11
CA THR A 135 -17.41 -14.99 -20.41
C THR A 135 -16.41 -15.07 -21.57
N MET A 136 -15.58 -16.11 -21.60
CA MET A 136 -14.59 -16.28 -22.68
C MET A 136 -15.27 -16.49 -24.04
N ARG A 137 -16.33 -17.30 -24.10
CA ARG A 137 -17.13 -17.53 -25.32
C ARG A 137 -17.81 -16.22 -25.77
N ALA A 138 -18.38 -15.45 -24.81
CA ALA A 138 -19.00 -14.16 -25.12
C ALA A 138 -17.99 -13.15 -25.67
N ASP A 139 -16.73 -13.17 -25.21
CA ASP A 139 -15.63 -12.35 -25.73
C ASP A 139 -15.09 -12.88 -27.09
N GLY A 140 -15.64 -13.99 -27.61
CA GLY A 140 -15.28 -14.57 -28.90
C GLY A 140 -13.99 -15.40 -28.88
N PHE A 141 -13.56 -15.88 -27.72
CA PHE A 141 -12.46 -16.83 -27.62
C PHE A 141 -12.98 -18.27 -27.81
N ARG A 142 -12.16 -19.11 -28.38
CA ARG A 142 -12.46 -20.52 -28.59
C ARG A 142 -11.52 -21.46 -27.85
N TYR A 143 -10.26 -21.09 -27.67
CA TYR A 143 -9.25 -21.92 -27.03
C TYR A 143 -8.82 -21.28 -25.72
N TYR A 144 -8.72 -22.11 -24.71
CA TYR A 144 -8.32 -21.70 -23.39
C TYR A 144 -7.23 -22.62 -22.85
N ALA A 145 -6.23 -22.03 -22.19
CA ALA A 145 -5.25 -22.76 -21.41
C ALA A 145 -4.93 -22.02 -20.11
N CYS A 146 -4.71 -22.76 -19.04
CA CYS A 146 -4.09 -22.21 -17.87
C CYS A 146 -3.04 -23.16 -17.31
N PHE A 147 -1.97 -22.61 -16.75
CA PHE A 147 -0.87 -23.39 -16.24
C PHE A 147 -0.25 -22.79 -14.99
N ARG A 148 0.20 -23.68 -14.10
CA ARG A 148 0.86 -23.32 -12.85
C ARG A 148 2.33 -23.02 -13.09
N LEU A 149 2.79 -21.87 -12.63
CA LEU A 149 4.21 -21.51 -12.60
C LEU A 149 4.94 -22.21 -11.45
N VAL A 150 6.22 -22.45 -11.63
CA VAL A 150 7.10 -22.97 -10.57
C VAL A 150 7.68 -21.79 -9.79
N MET A 151 7.24 -21.63 -8.56
CA MET A 151 7.69 -20.52 -7.68
C MET A 151 8.38 -21.06 -6.43
N PRO A 152 9.56 -20.50 -6.05
CA PRO A 152 10.29 -20.98 -4.89
C PRO A 152 9.59 -20.61 -3.58
N GLY A 153 9.55 -21.56 -2.65
CA GLY A 153 9.27 -21.32 -1.22
C GLY A 153 7.92 -20.65 -0.89
N THR A 154 6.94 -20.67 -1.79
CA THR A 154 5.64 -20.05 -1.54
C THR A 154 4.53 -21.11 -1.47
N ALA A 155 3.61 -20.89 -0.52
CA ALA A 155 2.34 -21.62 -0.48
C ALA A 155 1.33 -21.10 -1.52
N LEU A 156 1.70 -20.08 -2.30
CA LEU A 156 0.83 -19.42 -3.29
C LEU A 156 1.36 -19.71 -4.69
N PRO A 157 0.82 -20.70 -5.39
CA PRO A 157 1.16 -20.92 -6.80
C PRO A 157 0.64 -19.77 -7.64
N ALA A 158 1.48 -19.23 -8.52
CA ALA A 158 1.03 -18.33 -9.57
C ALA A 158 0.53 -19.17 -10.76
N VAL A 159 -0.54 -18.68 -11.37
CA VAL A 159 -1.15 -19.28 -12.55
C VAL A 159 -1.13 -18.24 -13.68
N VAL A 160 -0.84 -18.70 -14.88
CA VAL A 160 -1.04 -17.92 -16.10
C VAL A 160 -2.20 -18.54 -16.86
N SER A 161 -3.15 -17.72 -17.30
CA SER A 161 -4.18 -18.16 -18.23
C SER A 161 -4.06 -17.46 -19.57
N LEU A 162 -4.38 -18.20 -20.60
CA LEU A 162 -4.34 -17.81 -22.00
C LEU A 162 -5.72 -18.05 -22.61
N ALA A 163 -6.18 -17.09 -23.41
CA ALA A 163 -7.35 -17.30 -24.26
C ALA A 163 -7.01 -16.87 -25.70
N SER A 164 -7.48 -17.64 -26.66
CA SER A 164 -7.16 -17.43 -28.07
C SER A 164 -8.35 -17.75 -28.96
N LYS A 165 -8.41 -17.10 -30.14
CA LYS A 165 -9.32 -17.41 -31.22
C LYS A 165 -8.80 -18.54 -32.11
N SER A 166 -7.49 -18.76 -32.08
CA SER A 166 -6.79 -19.80 -32.82
C SER A 166 -6.28 -20.91 -31.90
N PRO A 167 -6.15 -22.15 -32.37
CA PRO A 167 -5.66 -23.25 -31.53
C PRO A 167 -4.23 -22.99 -31.06
N PHE A 168 -3.92 -23.44 -29.86
CA PHE A 168 -2.56 -23.50 -29.37
C PHE A 168 -1.76 -24.59 -30.10
N PRO A 169 -0.41 -24.53 -30.08
CA PRO A 169 0.42 -25.58 -30.65
C PRO A 169 0.11 -26.93 -30.03
N GLU A 170 0.15 -28.00 -30.84
CA GLU A 170 -0.08 -29.41 -30.36
C GLU A 170 0.94 -29.81 -29.27
N ASP A 171 2.14 -29.25 -29.31
CA ASP A 171 3.20 -29.45 -28.32
C ASP A 171 3.23 -28.38 -27.20
N LEU A 172 2.08 -27.71 -26.92
CA LEU A 172 1.93 -26.65 -25.90
C LEU A 172 2.55 -27.03 -24.57
N ARG A 173 2.24 -28.25 -24.09
CA ARG A 173 2.77 -28.76 -22.81
C ARG A 173 4.30 -28.74 -22.77
N SER A 174 4.94 -29.26 -23.83
CA SER A 174 6.40 -29.32 -23.91
C SER A 174 7.05 -27.93 -23.94
N ARG A 175 6.43 -26.98 -24.66
CA ARG A 175 6.90 -25.59 -24.70
C ARG A 175 6.79 -24.92 -23.33
N LEU A 176 5.66 -25.06 -22.67
CA LEU A 176 5.41 -24.44 -21.38
C LEU A 176 6.27 -25.07 -20.28
N GLU A 177 6.52 -26.37 -20.30
CA GLU A 177 7.31 -27.05 -19.27
C GLU A 177 8.70 -26.44 -19.10
N GLY A 178 9.37 -26.11 -20.21
CA GLY A 178 10.67 -25.42 -20.18
C GLY A 178 10.62 -23.98 -19.69
N LEU A 179 9.46 -23.32 -19.79
CA LEU A 179 9.29 -21.90 -19.48
C LEU A 179 8.78 -21.64 -18.06
N ARG A 180 8.05 -22.57 -17.46
CA ARG A 180 7.36 -22.40 -16.18
C ARG A 180 8.26 -21.92 -15.05
N SER A 181 9.50 -22.41 -14.99
CA SER A 181 10.46 -22.04 -13.95
C SER A 181 10.97 -20.62 -14.16
N LEU A 182 11.32 -20.25 -15.39
CA LEU A 182 11.79 -18.89 -15.70
C LEU A 182 10.69 -17.84 -15.45
N LEU A 183 9.50 -18.08 -15.99
CA LEU A 183 8.36 -17.18 -15.80
C LEU A 183 7.96 -17.12 -14.32
N GLY A 184 8.03 -18.23 -13.62
CA GLY A 184 7.76 -18.32 -12.18
C GLY A 184 8.76 -17.51 -11.35
N LEU A 185 10.05 -17.57 -11.67
CA LEU A 185 11.07 -16.75 -11.04
C LEU A 185 10.85 -15.26 -11.28
N GLY A 186 10.49 -14.86 -12.50
CA GLY A 186 10.17 -13.47 -12.83
C GLY A 186 8.97 -12.95 -12.03
N VAL A 187 7.86 -13.67 -12.05
CA VAL A 187 6.66 -13.30 -11.28
C VAL A 187 6.96 -13.29 -9.77
N TYR A 188 7.73 -14.26 -9.26
CA TYR A 188 8.14 -14.30 -7.87
C TYR A 188 9.00 -13.11 -7.45
N ALA A 189 10.00 -12.77 -8.28
CA ALA A 189 10.88 -11.63 -8.01
C ALA A 189 10.09 -10.32 -7.96
N ALA A 190 9.21 -10.08 -8.93
CA ALA A 190 8.32 -8.91 -8.94
C ALA A 190 7.43 -8.86 -7.69
N TYR A 191 6.84 -10.00 -7.32
CA TYR A 191 6.03 -10.12 -6.11
C TYR A 191 6.83 -9.75 -4.86
N ARG A 192 8.04 -10.32 -4.70
CA ARG A 192 8.90 -10.07 -3.52
C ARG A 192 9.36 -8.62 -3.46
N THR A 193 9.72 -8.02 -4.59
CA THR A 193 10.09 -6.60 -4.66
C THR A 193 8.92 -5.70 -4.25
N SER A 194 7.73 -5.94 -4.80
CA SER A 194 6.53 -5.18 -4.41
C SER A 194 6.17 -5.38 -2.93
N GLN A 195 6.28 -6.60 -2.42
CA GLN A 195 6.03 -6.88 -1.01
C GLN A 195 7.03 -6.14 -0.11
N ALA A 196 8.32 -6.20 -0.43
CA ALA A 196 9.36 -5.48 0.32
C ALA A 196 9.10 -3.96 0.32
N HIS A 197 8.78 -3.39 -0.84
CA HIS A 197 8.44 -1.97 -0.96
C HIS A 197 7.24 -1.60 -0.08
N LYS A 198 6.15 -2.37 -0.14
CA LYS A 198 4.95 -2.10 0.67
C LYS A 198 5.23 -2.22 2.15
N ILE A 199 6.01 -3.22 2.57
CA ILE A 199 6.44 -3.35 3.97
C ILE A 199 7.23 -2.10 4.37
N ALA A 200 8.22 -1.72 3.57
CA ALA A 200 9.02 -0.54 3.86
C ALA A 200 8.17 0.73 3.97
N VAL A 201 7.31 0.99 2.98
CA VAL A 201 6.42 2.17 3.00
C VAL A 201 5.46 2.14 4.18
N SER A 202 4.85 0.99 4.49
CA SER A 202 3.84 0.90 5.56
C SER A 202 4.43 1.01 6.98
N TYR A 203 5.69 0.58 7.18
CA TYR A 203 6.31 0.59 8.51
C TYR A 203 7.32 1.73 8.71
N VAL A 204 7.86 2.26 7.64
CA VAL A 204 8.95 3.26 7.68
C VAL A 204 8.53 4.60 7.06
N GLY A 205 7.42 4.63 6.31
CA GLY A 205 6.90 5.83 5.66
C GLY A 205 7.21 5.90 4.16
N ARG A 206 6.47 6.77 3.47
CA ARG A 206 6.47 6.87 1.99
C ARG A 206 7.78 7.40 1.42
N THR A 207 8.39 8.38 2.10
CA THR A 207 9.67 8.98 1.68
C THR A 207 10.86 8.13 2.12
N THR A 208 10.77 7.52 3.28
CA THR A 208 11.88 6.78 3.90
C THR A 208 11.97 5.33 3.38
N GLY A 209 10.82 4.66 3.23
CA GLY A 209 10.78 3.27 2.80
C GLY A 209 11.58 2.97 1.52
N PRO A 210 11.41 3.73 0.43
CA PRO A 210 12.22 3.57 -0.78
C PRO A 210 13.73 3.74 -0.52
N LYS A 211 14.15 4.77 0.22
CA LYS A 211 15.56 5.01 0.57
C LYS A 211 16.19 3.85 1.35
N VAL A 212 15.40 3.22 2.23
CA VAL A 212 15.82 2.01 2.96
C VAL A 212 16.06 0.86 2.01
N LEU A 213 15.18 0.65 1.03
CA LEU A 213 15.32 -0.40 0.01
C LEU A 213 16.49 -0.15 -0.94
N GLU A 214 16.83 1.09 -1.21
CA GLU A 214 18.01 1.50 -1.98
C GLU A 214 19.34 1.34 -1.22
N GLY A 215 19.29 0.89 0.04
CA GLY A 215 20.47 0.66 0.85
C GLY A 215 20.93 1.86 1.69
N HIS A 216 20.15 2.93 1.74
CA HIS A 216 20.44 4.11 2.59
C HIS A 216 20.19 3.82 4.08
N MET A 217 20.75 2.70 4.58
CA MET A 217 20.55 2.22 5.95
C MET A 217 21.80 2.44 6.84
N VAL A 218 22.65 3.38 6.52
CA VAL A 218 23.85 3.60 7.32
C VAL A 218 23.47 4.27 8.66
N ARG A 219 23.81 3.59 9.76
CA ARG A 219 23.60 4.12 11.11
C ARG A 219 24.34 5.46 11.28
N GLY A 220 23.62 6.47 11.77
CA GLY A 220 24.15 7.81 11.97
C GLY A 220 24.17 8.69 10.71
N SER A 221 23.73 8.16 9.56
CA SER A 221 23.49 9.03 8.41
C SER A 221 22.32 9.96 8.70
N SER A 222 22.54 11.27 8.52
CA SER A 222 21.55 12.28 8.78
C SER A 222 21.78 13.51 7.90
N GLN A 223 20.73 14.26 7.69
CA GLN A 223 20.75 15.54 7.01
C GLN A 223 19.92 16.56 7.79
N THR A 224 20.31 17.82 7.74
CA THR A 224 19.47 18.90 8.24
C THR A 224 18.52 19.30 7.13
N VAL A 225 17.23 19.26 7.42
CA VAL A 225 16.17 19.70 6.51
C VAL A 225 15.25 20.67 7.20
N ARG A 226 14.69 21.62 6.44
CA ARG A 226 13.66 22.49 6.96
C ARG A 226 12.29 21.87 6.66
N ALA A 227 11.43 21.79 7.69
CA ALA A 227 10.14 21.13 7.57
C ALA A 227 9.11 21.72 8.54
N GLY A 228 7.84 21.55 8.22
CA GLY A 228 6.76 21.66 9.17
C GLY A 228 6.66 20.37 9.97
N ILE A 229 6.67 20.50 11.29
CA ILE A 229 6.51 19.38 12.24
C ILE A 229 5.21 19.56 12.99
N MET A 230 4.39 18.54 13.04
CA MET A 230 3.12 18.57 13.75
C MET A 230 2.93 17.29 14.57
N PHE A 231 2.62 17.47 15.84
CA PHE A 231 2.13 16.41 16.71
C PHE A 231 0.60 16.43 16.73
N CYS A 232 -0.01 15.26 16.70
CA CYS A 232 -1.42 15.05 16.94
C CYS A 232 -1.56 14.04 18.07
N ASP A 233 -2.32 14.33 19.11
CA ASP A 233 -2.58 13.47 20.25
C ASP A 233 -4.09 13.25 20.42
N VAL A 234 -4.50 12.02 20.78
CA VAL A 234 -5.91 11.67 20.99
C VAL A 234 -6.28 11.91 22.45
N ARG A 235 -7.17 12.86 22.67
CA ARG A 235 -7.63 13.20 24.01
C ARG A 235 -8.55 12.11 24.59
N GLY A 236 -8.32 11.79 25.85
CA GLY A 236 -9.12 10.81 26.58
C GLY A 236 -8.73 9.37 26.28
N PHE A 237 -7.65 9.12 25.54
CA PHE A 237 -7.20 7.78 25.15
C PHE A 237 -7.00 6.84 26.35
N THR A 238 -6.28 7.28 27.41
CA THR A 238 -6.00 6.41 28.57
C THR A 238 -7.27 5.88 29.21
N ALA A 239 -8.24 6.75 29.51
CA ALA A 239 -9.51 6.34 30.07
C ALA A 239 -10.34 5.45 29.11
N LEU A 240 -10.25 5.73 27.82
CA LEU A 240 -10.93 4.92 26.81
C LEU A 240 -10.31 3.53 26.70
N SER A 241 -8.97 3.43 26.62
CA SER A 241 -8.26 2.16 26.48
C SER A 241 -8.51 1.21 27.67
N GLU A 242 -8.56 1.76 28.89
CA GLU A 242 -8.94 0.99 30.08
C GLU A 242 -10.37 0.44 30.01
N ARG A 243 -11.29 1.20 29.41
CA ARG A 243 -12.71 0.84 29.32
C ARG A 243 -13.01 -0.18 28.23
N VAL A 244 -12.35 -0.08 27.06
CA VAL A 244 -12.70 -0.89 25.87
C VAL A 244 -11.70 -2.02 25.60
N GLY A 245 -10.53 -2.03 26.24
CA GLY A 245 -9.51 -3.06 26.04
C GLY A 245 -9.06 -3.16 24.57
N VAL A 246 -9.03 -4.39 24.03
CA VAL A 246 -8.56 -4.63 22.63
C VAL A 246 -9.40 -3.94 21.56
N ALA A 247 -10.64 -3.55 21.85
CA ALA A 247 -11.48 -2.81 20.90
C ALA A 247 -10.99 -1.39 20.64
N ILE A 248 -9.97 -0.91 21.38
CA ILE A 248 -9.31 0.37 21.13
C ILE A 248 -8.62 0.41 19.75
N ILE A 249 -8.09 -0.73 19.27
CA ILE A 249 -7.29 -0.78 18.03
C ILE A 249 -8.08 -0.30 16.80
N PRO A 250 -9.29 -0.82 16.48
CA PRO A 250 -10.06 -0.32 15.35
C PRO A 250 -10.47 1.14 15.50
N ILE A 251 -10.71 1.63 16.71
CA ILE A 251 -11.03 3.04 16.98
C ILE A 251 -9.81 3.92 16.65
N MET A 252 -8.64 3.54 17.14
CA MET A 252 -7.40 4.26 16.86
C MET A 252 -7.06 4.27 15.37
N ASN A 253 -7.28 3.16 14.66
CA ASN A 253 -7.08 3.12 13.22
C ASN A 253 -7.96 4.15 12.50
N GLN A 254 -9.24 4.25 12.85
CA GLN A 254 -10.13 5.26 12.26
C GLN A 254 -9.70 6.70 12.57
N LEU A 255 -9.22 6.96 13.79
CA LEU A 255 -8.69 8.28 14.18
C LEU A 255 -7.40 8.60 13.42
N PHE A 256 -6.49 7.66 13.31
CA PHE A 256 -5.25 7.83 12.56
C PHE A 256 -5.49 8.02 11.06
N GLU A 257 -6.46 7.31 10.48
CA GLU A 257 -6.93 7.52 9.11
C GLU A 257 -7.56 8.91 8.93
N ALA A 258 -8.37 9.36 9.89
CA ALA A 258 -9.00 10.69 9.83
C ALA A 258 -7.99 11.83 9.77
N VAL A 259 -6.83 11.68 10.44
CA VAL A 259 -5.77 12.68 10.46
C VAL A 259 -4.72 12.45 9.37
N GLY A 260 -4.26 11.20 9.24
CA GLY A 260 -3.18 10.82 8.35
C GLY A 260 -3.51 11.05 6.87
N ASP A 261 -4.71 10.65 6.45
CA ASP A 261 -5.17 10.88 5.08
C ASP A 261 -5.20 12.39 4.72
N GLU A 262 -5.59 13.25 5.67
CA GLU A 262 -5.63 14.69 5.42
C GLU A 262 -4.24 15.30 5.35
N ALA A 263 -3.31 14.80 6.16
CA ALA A 263 -1.91 15.19 6.10
C ALA A 263 -1.29 14.76 4.75
N GLU A 264 -1.46 13.49 4.37
CA GLU A 264 -0.89 12.95 3.14
C GLU A 264 -1.44 13.62 1.86
N ARG A 265 -2.73 13.94 1.82
CA ARG A 265 -3.32 14.69 0.69
C ARG A 265 -2.73 16.09 0.51
N ARG A 266 -2.14 16.67 1.56
CA ARG A 266 -1.49 17.99 1.57
C ARG A 266 0.03 17.93 1.56
N GLY A 267 0.59 16.78 1.19
CA GLY A 267 2.06 16.61 1.07
C GLY A 267 2.77 16.33 2.39
N GLY A 268 2.02 16.11 3.47
CA GLY A 268 2.57 15.64 4.74
C GLY A 268 2.87 14.14 4.72
N GLU A 269 3.70 13.71 5.65
CA GLU A 269 4.07 12.32 5.87
C GLU A 269 3.90 11.94 7.34
N ILE A 270 3.34 10.75 7.60
CA ILE A 270 3.33 10.16 8.94
C ILE A 270 4.69 9.54 9.19
N LEU A 271 5.49 10.13 10.08
CA LEU A 271 6.80 9.58 10.44
C LEU A 271 6.68 8.40 11.40
N LYS A 272 5.82 8.53 12.41
CA LYS A 272 5.57 7.45 13.37
C LYS A 272 4.34 7.69 14.23
N PHE A 273 3.87 6.58 14.80
CA PHE A 273 2.90 6.58 15.89
C PHE A 273 3.65 6.45 17.22
N ILE A 274 3.27 7.24 18.22
CA ILE A 274 3.89 7.28 19.56
C ILE A 274 2.78 7.06 20.58
N GLY A 275 2.42 5.80 20.82
CA GLY A 275 1.23 5.48 21.61
C GLY A 275 -0.04 5.94 20.90
N ASP A 276 -0.75 6.88 21.50
CA ASP A 276 -1.95 7.53 20.95
C ASP A 276 -1.63 8.82 20.17
N ALA A 277 -0.36 9.19 20.08
CA ALA A 277 0.08 10.35 19.31
C ALA A 277 0.61 9.96 17.92
N MET A 278 0.56 10.93 17.01
CA MET A 278 1.08 10.85 15.66
C MET A 278 2.07 12.00 15.43
N LEU A 279 3.26 11.66 14.90
CA LEU A 279 4.24 12.64 14.44
C LEU A 279 4.16 12.77 12.93
N LEU A 280 3.82 13.96 12.47
CA LEU A 280 3.68 14.32 11.07
C LEU A 280 4.81 15.26 10.65
N MET A 281 5.31 15.12 9.44
CA MET A 281 6.27 16.01 8.82
C MET A 281 5.73 16.51 7.47
N PHE A 282 5.90 17.79 7.21
CA PHE A 282 5.59 18.45 5.95
C PHE A 282 6.90 18.98 5.38
N PRO A 283 7.52 18.27 4.43
CA PRO A 283 8.82 18.67 3.88
C PRO A 283 8.70 19.96 3.06
N LEU A 284 9.75 20.81 3.11
CA LEU A 284 9.87 21.99 2.25
C LEU A 284 10.55 21.69 0.91
N ASP A 285 10.49 20.46 0.44
CA ASP A 285 11.11 20.04 -0.82
C ASP A 285 10.30 20.59 -2.02
N GLY A 286 10.84 21.64 -2.67
CA GLY A 286 10.20 22.29 -3.80
C GLY A 286 8.98 23.17 -3.46
N THR A 287 8.70 23.44 -2.18
CA THR A 287 7.58 24.26 -1.70
C THR A 287 8.05 25.42 -0.82
N THR A 288 7.17 26.37 -0.51
CA THR A 288 7.46 27.49 0.39
C THR A 288 7.00 27.21 1.84
N GLU A 289 7.50 27.98 2.81
CA GLU A 289 7.01 27.90 4.20
C GLU A 289 5.51 28.26 4.28
N ALA A 290 5.04 29.16 3.43
CA ALA A 290 3.63 29.52 3.36
C ALA A 290 2.76 28.35 2.89
N ASP A 291 3.21 27.61 1.86
CA ASP A 291 2.50 26.40 1.38
C ASP A 291 2.46 25.32 2.47
N VAL A 292 3.58 25.13 3.18
CA VAL A 292 3.66 24.16 4.29
C VAL A 292 2.75 24.59 5.45
N ALA A 293 2.74 25.88 5.80
CA ALA A 293 1.85 26.40 6.84
C ALA A 293 0.39 26.19 6.49
N GLU A 294 -0.01 26.46 5.25
CA GLU A 294 -1.38 26.23 4.77
C GLU A 294 -1.71 24.72 4.75
N ALA A 295 -0.78 23.86 4.36
CA ALA A 295 -0.94 22.43 4.40
C ALA A 295 -1.17 21.90 5.82
N MET A 296 -0.40 22.39 6.80
CA MET A 296 -0.55 22.02 8.21
C MET A 296 -1.90 22.47 8.78
N VAL A 297 -2.27 23.73 8.57
CA VAL A 297 -3.55 24.28 9.04
C VAL A 297 -4.73 23.63 8.33
N GLY A 298 -4.64 23.46 7.01
CA GLY A 298 -5.63 22.75 6.21
C GLY A 298 -5.84 21.29 6.64
N THR A 299 -4.76 20.62 7.08
CA THR A 299 -4.84 19.28 7.67
C THR A 299 -5.71 19.28 8.93
N VAL A 300 -5.45 20.20 9.86
CA VAL A 300 -6.24 20.30 11.10
C VAL A 300 -7.72 20.58 10.81
N ARG A 301 -7.99 21.55 9.93
CA ARG A 301 -9.37 21.91 9.55
C ARG A 301 -10.15 20.73 8.98
N ALA A 302 -9.52 19.93 8.12
CA ALA A 302 -10.17 18.80 7.49
C ALA A 302 -10.24 17.56 8.40
N ALA A 303 -9.26 17.38 9.29
CA ALA A 303 -9.22 16.24 10.20
C ALA A 303 -10.24 16.37 11.35
N LEU A 304 -10.44 17.55 11.93
CA LEU A 304 -11.33 17.75 13.07
C LEU A 304 -12.77 17.27 12.83
N PRO A 305 -13.44 17.58 11.70
CA PRO A 305 -14.76 17.03 11.41
C PRO A 305 -14.76 15.50 11.30
N ARG A 306 -13.72 14.90 10.72
CA ARG A 306 -13.58 13.45 10.60
C ARG A 306 -13.38 12.79 11.97
N VAL A 307 -12.58 13.37 12.84
CA VAL A 307 -12.42 12.91 14.24
C VAL A 307 -13.76 12.97 14.99
N ARG A 308 -14.54 14.04 14.79
CA ARG A 308 -15.90 14.14 15.37
C ARG A 308 -16.84 13.05 14.82
N ALA A 309 -16.76 12.74 13.54
CA ALA A 309 -17.55 11.65 12.96
C ALA A 309 -17.20 10.31 13.60
N VAL A 310 -15.90 9.99 13.77
CA VAL A 310 -15.49 8.77 14.49
C VAL A 310 -16.00 8.75 15.93
N ALA A 311 -15.99 9.88 16.63
CA ALA A 311 -16.54 9.98 17.98
C ALA A 311 -18.06 9.69 18.01
N GLN A 312 -18.82 10.19 17.02
CA GLN A 312 -20.26 9.94 16.88
C GLN A 312 -20.55 8.47 16.55
N ASP A 313 -19.84 7.92 15.58
CA ASP A 313 -20.05 6.54 15.11
C ASP A 313 -19.70 5.49 16.17
N THR A 314 -18.67 5.77 16.97
CA THR A 314 -18.25 4.87 18.06
C THR A 314 -18.98 5.11 19.38
N GLY A 315 -19.63 6.25 19.53
CA GLY A 315 -20.28 6.66 20.78
C GLY A 315 -19.33 7.04 21.92
N TYR A 316 -18.05 7.27 21.61
CA TYR A 316 -17.05 7.67 22.61
C TYR A 316 -16.68 9.15 22.49
N ALA A 317 -16.41 9.80 23.61
CA ALA A 317 -15.94 11.18 23.65
C ALA A 317 -14.46 11.23 23.19
N LEU A 318 -14.25 11.38 21.91
CA LEU A 318 -12.95 11.45 21.26
C LEU A 318 -12.70 12.86 20.71
N ALA A 319 -11.47 13.34 20.87
CA ALA A 319 -11.02 14.60 20.32
C ALA A 319 -9.53 14.50 19.99
N ALA A 320 -9.02 15.41 19.14
CA ALA A 320 -7.61 15.49 18.80
C ALA A 320 -7.04 16.85 19.19
N GLY A 321 -5.80 16.84 19.70
CA GLY A 321 -4.98 18.05 19.92
C GLY A 321 -3.86 18.09 18.89
N PHE A 322 -3.58 19.29 18.34
CA PHE A 322 -2.53 19.49 17.35
C PHE A 322 -1.54 20.55 17.80
N GLY A 323 -0.25 20.25 17.70
CA GLY A 323 0.82 21.23 17.93
C GLY A 323 1.75 21.31 16.75
N GLY A 324 1.93 22.50 16.16
CA GLY A 324 2.69 22.64 14.92
C GLY A 324 3.75 23.75 14.95
N HIS A 325 4.90 23.47 14.31
CA HIS A 325 6.01 24.41 14.16
C HIS A 325 6.75 24.15 12.82
N ILE A 326 7.24 25.21 12.19
CA ILE A 326 8.15 25.10 11.02
C ILE A 326 9.56 25.48 11.49
N GLY A 327 10.51 24.57 11.23
CA GLY A 327 11.90 24.78 11.64
C GLY A 327 12.86 23.75 11.09
N ASP A 328 14.14 23.91 11.44
CA ASP A 328 15.18 22.97 11.03
C ASP A 328 15.16 21.72 11.91
N VAL A 329 15.22 20.56 11.28
CA VAL A 329 15.25 19.26 11.92
C VAL A 329 16.39 18.41 11.37
N ILE A 330 16.95 17.55 12.20
CA ILE A 330 17.88 16.52 11.80
C ILE A 330 17.05 15.28 11.41
N TYR A 331 17.06 14.91 10.15
CA TYR A 331 16.34 13.78 9.57
C TYR A 331 17.32 12.67 9.26
N GLY A 332 17.16 11.49 9.85
CA GLY A 332 18.12 10.42 9.65
C GLY A 332 17.91 9.16 10.49
N ASN A 333 18.90 8.25 10.37
CA ASN A 333 18.90 6.95 11.01
C ASN A 333 19.51 7.00 12.41
N ILE A 334 18.73 6.67 13.42
CA ILE A 334 19.17 6.52 14.81
C ILE A 334 18.90 5.10 15.30
N GLY A 335 19.72 4.61 16.20
CA GLY A 335 19.44 3.32 16.87
C GLY A 335 20.67 2.47 17.10
N THR A 336 20.43 1.18 17.25
CA THR A 336 21.48 0.14 17.42
C THR A 336 21.84 -0.48 16.08
N PRO A 337 22.92 -1.27 15.98
CA PRO A 337 23.21 -2.03 14.75
C PRO A 337 22.09 -2.96 14.30
N GLU A 338 21.32 -3.49 15.26
CA GLU A 338 20.24 -4.46 15.02
C GLU A 338 18.87 -3.80 14.78
N ARG A 339 18.71 -2.53 15.21
CA ARG A 339 17.44 -1.81 15.11
C ARG A 339 17.66 -0.33 14.85
N LEU A 340 17.34 0.08 13.66
CA LEU A 340 17.35 1.47 13.24
C LEU A 340 15.93 2.03 13.28
N ASP A 341 15.81 3.31 13.61
CA ASP A 341 14.60 4.11 13.52
C ASP A 341 14.93 5.34 12.66
N PHE A 342 14.19 5.52 11.59
CA PHE A 342 14.31 6.69 10.75
C PHE A 342 13.36 7.76 11.27
N THR A 343 13.90 8.89 11.68
CA THR A 343 13.11 9.90 12.42
C THR A 343 13.68 11.30 12.27
N VAL A 344 12.94 12.26 12.80
CA VAL A 344 13.37 13.64 12.96
C VAL A 344 13.73 13.92 14.41
N MET A 345 14.75 14.75 14.59
CA MET A 345 15.21 15.22 15.90
C MET A 345 15.55 16.71 15.83
N GLY A 346 15.53 17.38 16.97
CA GLY A 346 15.98 18.74 17.10
C GLY A 346 15.02 19.65 17.86
N PRO A 347 15.40 20.92 18.05
CA PRO A 347 14.61 21.89 18.81
C PRO A 347 13.19 22.07 18.23
N ALA A 348 13.04 22.06 16.90
CA ALA A 348 11.76 22.24 16.23
C ALA A 348 10.77 21.11 16.56
N VAL A 349 11.26 19.86 16.65
CA VAL A 349 10.43 18.71 17.04
C VAL A 349 9.96 18.82 18.49
N ASN A 350 10.89 19.20 19.37
CA ASN A 350 10.58 19.44 20.79
C ASN A 350 9.55 20.54 20.95
N LEU A 351 9.70 21.62 20.20
CA LEU A 351 8.77 22.75 20.25
C LEU A 351 7.37 22.31 19.79
N ALA A 352 7.24 21.65 18.67
CA ALA A 352 5.95 21.16 18.17
C ALA A 352 5.23 20.26 19.21
N SER A 353 5.98 19.35 19.87
CA SER A 353 5.43 18.52 20.95
C SER A 353 4.95 19.34 22.16
N ARG A 354 5.67 20.42 22.53
CA ARG A 354 5.24 21.32 23.63
C ARG A 354 4.02 22.13 23.26
N LEU A 355 3.90 22.54 22.01
CA LEU A 355 2.71 23.26 21.50
C LEU A 355 1.47 22.38 21.55
N GLU A 356 1.57 21.09 21.17
CA GLU A 356 0.46 20.16 21.34
C GLU A 356 0.01 20.10 22.81
N GLY A 357 0.95 19.97 23.75
CA GLY A 357 0.66 19.96 25.18
C GLY A 357 -0.07 21.20 25.71
N LEU A 358 -0.03 22.35 25.01
CA LEU A 358 -0.80 23.53 25.35
C LEU A 358 -2.28 23.45 24.95
N CYS A 359 -2.64 22.56 24.05
CA CYS A 359 -4.03 22.42 23.58
C CYS A 359 -5.02 22.19 24.75
N LYS A 360 -4.64 21.33 25.70
CA LYS A 360 -5.50 20.98 26.84
C LYS A 360 -5.69 22.17 27.81
N PRO A 361 -4.63 22.83 28.33
CA PRO A 361 -4.81 23.97 29.23
C PRO A 361 -5.48 25.18 28.58
N LEU A 362 -5.33 25.38 27.28
CA LEU A 362 -5.97 26.47 26.54
C LEU A 362 -7.40 26.12 26.08
N GLY A 363 -7.82 24.86 26.18
CA GLY A 363 -9.14 24.40 25.72
C GLY A 363 -9.35 24.52 24.22
N VAL A 364 -8.29 24.36 23.42
CA VAL A 364 -8.31 24.50 21.95
C VAL A 364 -7.87 23.21 21.28
N SER A 365 -8.23 23.01 20.01
CA SER A 365 -7.84 21.83 19.25
C SER A 365 -6.49 21.96 18.56
N ALA A 366 -5.99 23.17 18.32
CA ALA A 366 -4.67 23.32 17.72
C ALA A 366 -3.93 24.54 18.24
N VAL A 367 -2.61 24.41 18.41
CA VAL A 367 -1.67 25.45 18.80
C VAL A 367 -0.48 25.46 17.84
N PHE A 368 -0.19 26.60 17.27
CA PHE A 368 0.92 26.80 16.35
C PHE A 368 1.87 27.88 16.84
N SER A 369 3.16 27.74 16.56
CA SER A 369 4.10 28.85 16.70
C SER A 369 3.89 29.90 15.61
N GLU A 370 4.42 31.11 15.81
CA GLU A 370 4.39 32.18 14.80
C GLU A 370 5.13 31.82 13.49
N ALA A 371 6.02 30.79 13.51
CA ALA A 371 6.66 30.26 12.31
C ALA A 371 5.67 29.58 11.35
N VAL A 372 4.53 29.10 11.83
CA VAL A 372 3.42 28.64 11.00
C VAL A 372 2.54 29.83 10.68
N HIS A 373 2.94 30.57 9.65
CA HIS A 373 2.24 31.79 9.28
C HIS A 373 1.23 31.55 8.18
N THR A 374 -0.04 31.84 8.44
CA THR A 374 -1.13 31.78 7.47
C THR A 374 -2.15 32.88 7.77
N ASP A 375 -2.72 33.45 6.73
CA ASP A 375 -3.79 34.45 6.81
C ASP A 375 -5.15 33.75 6.85
N CYS A 376 -5.47 33.15 7.99
CA CYS A 376 -6.76 32.46 8.17
C CYS A 376 -7.66 33.20 9.17
N GLU A 377 -8.95 33.28 8.87
CA GLU A 377 -9.95 33.98 9.71
C GLU A 377 -10.11 33.35 11.09
N GLU A 378 -9.87 32.04 11.22
CA GLU A 378 -9.97 31.30 12.48
C GLU A 378 -8.72 31.45 13.39
N ARG A 379 -7.68 32.14 12.92
CA ARG A 379 -6.48 32.41 13.71
C ARG A 379 -6.83 33.31 14.88
N LYS A 380 -6.58 32.84 16.10
CA LYS A 380 -6.71 33.62 17.33
C LYS A 380 -5.38 33.70 18.03
N GLY A 381 -5.08 34.87 18.63
CA GLY A 381 -3.90 35.01 19.45
C GLY A 381 -3.95 34.07 20.65
N GLY A 382 -2.92 33.25 20.81
CA GLY A 382 -2.80 32.29 21.91
C GLY A 382 -1.96 32.81 23.08
N GLY A 383 -1.37 34.03 22.95
CA GLY A 383 -0.45 34.61 23.96
C GLY A 383 0.97 34.07 23.84
N THR A 384 1.76 34.32 24.88
CA THR A 384 3.17 33.91 24.97
C THR A 384 3.33 32.94 26.14
N HIS A 385 3.95 31.79 25.92
CA HIS A 385 4.03 30.72 26.90
C HIS A 385 5.47 30.29 27.18
N ALA A 386 5.81 30.15 28.47
CA ALA A 386 7.03 29.49 28.90
C ALA A 386 6.85 27.96 28.73
N LEU A 387 7.72 27.35 27.94
CA LEU A 387 7.65 25.92 27.62
C LEU A 387 8.82 25.18 28.25
N LYS A 388 8.58 24.02 28.84
CA LYS A 388 9.62 23.23 29.52
C LYS A 388 10.75 22.85 28.56
N GLY A 389 11.98 23.31 28.89
CA GLY A 389 13.18 22.99 28.11
C GLY A 389 13.41 23.93 26.92
N ILE A 390 12.66 25.03 26.82
CA ILE A 390 12.84 26.11 25.85
C ILE A 390 13.18 27.38 26.63
N ALA A 391 14.29 28.05 26.25
CA ALA A 391 14.85 29.12 27.02
C ALA A 391 13.94 30.35 27.05
N ASP A 392 13.42 30.77 25.92
CA ASP A 392 12.60 31.94 25.77
C ASP A 392 11.12 31.61 25.68
N PRO A 393 10.23 32.42 26.24
CA PRO A 393 8.79 32.27 26.05
C PRO A 393 8.40 32.34 24.57
N VAL A 394 7.55 31.42 24.13
CA VAL A 394 7.16 31.27 22.72
C VAL A 394 5.81 31.95 22.48
N PRO A 395 5.72 32.89 21.53
CA PRO A 395 4.44 33.40 21.07
C PRO A 395 3.73 32.35 20.22
N VAL A 396 2.46 32.16 20.50
CA VAL A 396 1.65 31.16 19.83
C VAL A 396 0.32 31.73 19.35
N TRP A 397 -0.27 31.05 18.41
CA TRP A 397 -1.64 31.27 18.00
C TRP A 397 -2.43 29.96 18.00
N THR A 398 -3.72 30.07 18.07
CA THR A 398 -4.62 28.93 18.18
C THR A 398 -5.63 28.93 17.01
N LEU A 399 -6.05 27.74 16.62
CA LEU A 399 -7.16 27.56 15.71
C LEU A 399 -8.42 27.30 16.54
N SER A 400 -9.42 28.15 16.42
CA SER A 400 -10.71 27.91 17.05
C SER A 400 -11.50 26.92 16.19
N GLU A 401 -12.18 25.99 16.83
CA GLU A 401 -13.24 25.24 16.16
C GLU A 401 -14.36 26.21 15.77
N ALA A 402 -14.77 26.14 14.50
CA ALA A 402 -15.97 26.84 14.01
C ALA A 402 -17.22 26.16 14.56
#